data_aa13bcc7a5b8136e247ee04a9e9c4d7a
#
_entry.id   aa13bcc7a5b8136e247ee04a9e9c4d7a
#
_cell.length_a   1.000
_cell.length_b   1.000
_cell.length_c   1.000
_cell.angle_alpha   90.00
_cell.angle_beta   90.00
_cell.angle_gamma   90.00
#
_symmetry.space_group_name_H-M   'P 1'
#
loop_
_entity.id
_entity.type
_entity.pdbx_description
1 polymer ?
#
loop_
_entity_poly.entity_id
_entity_poly.type
_entity_poly.pdbx_seq_one_letter_code
_entity_poly.pdbx_strand_id
1 'polypeptide(L)'
;MAEDKRNIITEEGRRKLQEQLDYLVGTRRNEIAHQIEVARGFGDLSENAEYDAAKAEQAKVEEEISRLTNVLRTAIVVADSDISTDKVSIGTTVKVENLKTGALVEYSIVGADEADPYARKISTESPIGAGLLGATVGQTVSVDVPAGTIDLKVLEIFR
;
A
#
# COMPACT_ATOMS: atom_id res chain seq x y z
N MET A 1 -14.25 -4.12 22.31
CA MET A 1 -14.05 -2.82 21.63
C MET A 1 -13.66 -3.10 20.21
N ALA A 2 -14.40 -2.57 19.25
CA ALA A 2 -13.94 -2.62 17.88
C ALA A 2 -12.66 -1.79 17.79
N GLU A 3 -11.58 -2.44 17.47
CA GLU A 3 -10.37 -1.73 17.07
C GLU A 3 -10.75 -0.82 15.91
N ASP A 4 -10.51 0.44 16.07
CA ASP A 4 -10.74 1.43 15.04
C ASP A 4 -9.73 1.17 13.90
N LYS A 5 -10.13 0.33 12.97
CA LYS A 5 -9.33 0.01 11.78
C LYS A 5 -9.33 1.19 10.79
N ARG A 6 -9.13 2.39 11.32
CA ARG A 6 -8.96 3.53 10.46
C ARG A 6 -7.71 3.34 9.60
N ASN A 7 -7.88 3.59 8.32
CA ASN A 7 -6.78 3.53 7.39
C ASN A 7 -5.87 4.73 7.63
N ILE A 8 -4.75 4.50 8.28
CA ILE A 8 -3.77 5.54 8.57
C ILE A 8 -2.73 5.53 7.46
N ILE A 9 -2.50 6.68 6.85
CA ILE A 9 -1.53 6.86 5.77
C ILE A 9 -0.61 8.05 6.06
N THR A 10 0.54 8.07 5.40
CA THR A 10 1.46 9.21 5.44
C THR A 10 1.02 10.29 4.45
N GLU A 11 1.55 11.50 4.60
CA GLU A 11 1.35 12.58 3.62
C GLU A 11 1.84 12.17 2.23
N GLU A 12 2.98 11.49 2.14
CA GLU A 12 3.50 10.98 0.88
C GLU A 12 2.57 9.94 0.27
N GLY A 13 2.06 9.02 1.09
CA GLY A 13 1.10 8.00 0.65
C GLY A 13 -0.19 8.63 0.12
N ARG A 14 -0.72 9.63 0.83
CA ARG A 14 -1.88 10.40 0.36
C ARG A 14 -1.62 11.04 -1.00
N ARG A 15 -0.47 11.67 -1.15
CA ARG A 15 -0.09 12.31 -2.42
C ARG A 15 -0.03 11.31 -3.56
N LYS A 16 0.60 10.15 -3.34
CA LYS A 16 0.70 9.09 -4.36
C LYS A 16 -0.66 8.53 -4.74
N LEU A 17 -1.53 8.29 -3.77
CA LEU A 17 -2.89 7.80 -4.02
C LEU A 17 -3.72 8.84 -4.79
N GLN A 18 -3.56 10.11 -4.46
CA GLN A 18 -4.23 11.19 -5.17
C GLN A 18 -3.75 11.30 -6.63
N GLU A 19 -2.44 11.20 -6.85
CA GLU A 19 -1.88 11.19 -8.21
C GLU A 19 -2.39 10.02 -9.03
N GLN A 20 -2.49 8.84 -8.42
CA GLN A 20 -3.03 7.63 -9.04
C GLN A 20 -4.50 7.82 -9.43
N LEU A 21 -5.30 8.37 -8.51
CA LEU A 21 -6.70 8.67 -8.77
C LEU A 21 -6.85 9.69 -9.90
N ASP A 22 -6.08 10.77 -9.87
CA ASP A 22 -6.12 11.80 -10.89
C ASP A 22 -5.75 11.24 -12.28
N TYR A 23 -4.78 10.34 -12.35
CA TYR A 23 -4.42 9.64 -13.59
C TYR A 23 -5.58 8.79 -14.10
N LEU A 24 -6.21 7.99 -13.24
CA LEU A 24 -7.31 7.13 -13.63
C LEU A 24 -8.52 7.94 -14.15
N VAL A 25 -8.85 9.01 -13.45
CA VAL A 25 -10.00 9.86 -13.83
C VAL A 25 -9.70 10.73 -15.06
N GLY A 26 -8.51 11.33 -15.10
CA GLY A 26 -8.16 12.29 -16.15
C GLY A 26 -7.63 11.68 -17.43
N THR A 27 -6.94 10.55 -17.36
CA THR A 27 -6.24 9.94 -18.49
C THR A 27 -6.80 8.56 -18.84
N ARG A 28 -6.72 7.62 -17.90
CA ARG A 28 -7.05 6.23 -18.19
C ARG A 28 -8.51 6.02 -18.58
N ARG A 29 -9.43 6.69 -17.91
CA ARG A 29 -10.85 6.63 -18.22
C ARG A 29 -11.13 7.08 -19.67
N ASN A 30 -10.47 8.15 -20.11
CA ASN A 30 -10.61 8.66 -21.47
C ASN A 30 -10.00 7.73 -22.52
N GLU A 31 -8.86 7.12 -22.23
CA GLU A 31 -8.24 6.12 -23.12
C GLU A 31 -9.17 4.94 -23.35
N ILE A 32 -9.80 4.44 -22.28
CA ILE A 32 -10.72 3.30 -22.38
C ILE A 32 -11.99 3.68 -23.14
N ALA A 33 -12.53 4.88 -22.89
CA ALA A 33 -13.68 5.38 -23.64
C ALA A 33 -13.38 5.41 -25.15
N HIS A 34 -12.18 5.82 -25.53
CA HIS A 34 -11.74 5.81 -26.93
C HIS A 34 -11.61 4.38 -27.47
N GLN A 35 -11.04 3.46 -26.69
CA GLN A 35 -10.95 2.05 -27.07
C GLN A 35 -12.32 1.42 -27.32
N ILE A 36 -13.30 1.75 -26.48
CA ILE A 36 -14.69 1.28 -26.66
C ILE A 36 -15.30 1.85 -27.94
N GLU A 37 -15.08 3.13 -28.21
CA GLU A 37 -15.57 3.78 -29.42
C GLU A 37 -14.97 3.14 -30.68
N VAL A 38 -13.66 2.89 -30.68
CA VAL A 38 -12.96 2.21 -31.78
C VAL A 38 -13.51 0.79 -31.97
N ALA A 39 -13.68 0.03 -30.89
CA ALA A 39 -14.21 -1.33 -30.95
C ALA A 39 -15.65 -1.39 -31.50
N ARG A 40 -16.49 -0.41 -31.18
CA ARG A 40 -17.82 -0.29 -31.74
C ARG A 40 -17.79 -0.11 -33.27
N GLY A 41 -16.75 0.54 -33.77
CA GLY A 41 -16.56 0.74 -35.20
C GLY A 41 -16.30 -0.53 -35.98
N PHE A 42 -15.96 -1.65 -35.35
CA PHE A 42 -15.76 -2.92 -36.02
C PHE A 42 -17.05 -3.71 -36.31
N GLY A 43 -18.22 -3.22 -35.91
CA GLY A 43 -19.54 -3.77 -36.30
C GLY A 43 -20.18 -4.61 -35.22
N ASP A 44 -20.30 -5.93 -35.41
CA ASP A 44 -21.07 -6.80 -34.51
C ASP A 44 -20.47 -6.86 -33.11
N LEU A 45 -21.19 -6.30 -32.15
CA LEU A 45 -20.77 -6.25 -30.73
C LEU A 45 -20.95 -7.59 -30.01
N SER A 46 -21.76 -8.50 -30.54
CA SER A 46 -22.01 -9.79 -29.89
C SER A 46 -20.83 -10.74 -29.98
N GLU A 47 -19.94 -10.55 -30.97
CA GLU A 47 -18.75 -11.37 -31.19
C GLU A 47 -17.47 -10.52 -31.21
N ASN A 48 -17.53 -9.32 -30.68
CA ASN A 48 -16.39 -8.40 -30.68
C ASN A 48 -15.57 -8.54 -29.40
N ALA A 49 -14.52 -9.35 -29.46
CA ALA A 49 -13.64 -9.59 -28.32
C ALA A 49 -12.92 -8.32 -27.83
N GLU A 50 -12.62 -7.39 -28.72
CA GLU A 50 -11.99 -6.11 -28.37
C GLU A 50 -12.95 -5.21 -27.59
N TYR A 51 -14.21 -5.19 -27.98
CA TYR A 51 -15.25 -4.48 -27.24
C TYR A 51 -15.43 -5.05 -25.83
N ASP A 52 -15.54 -6.37 -25.73
CA ASP A 52 -15.69 -7.05 -24.43
C ASP A 52 -14.49 -6.80 -23.53
N ALA A 53 -13.28 -6.86 -24.08
CA ALA A 53 -12.04 -6.57 -23.34
C ALA A 53 -12.00 -5.12 -22.84
N ALA A 54 -12.39 -4.16 -23.68
CA ALA A 54 -12.44 -2.75 -23.31
C ALA A 54 -13.48 -2.47 -22.22
N LYS A 55 -14.65 -3.12 -22.30
CA LYS A 55 -15.69 -3.01 -21.27
C LYS A 55 -15.24 -3.63 -19.95
N ALA A 56 -14.53 -4.76 -19.97
CA ALA A 56 -13.97 -5.38 -18.78
C ALA A 56 -12.93 -4.47 -18.12
N GLU A 57 -12.06 -3.86 -18.91
CA GLU A 57 -11.07 -2.91 -18.41
C GLU A 57 -11.73 -1.65 -17.84
N GLN A 58 -12.80 -1.15 -18.48
CA GLN A 58 -13.58 -0.04 -17.94
C GLN A 58 -14.12 -0.35 -16.54
N ALA A 59 -14.65 -1.55 -16.34
CA ALA A 59 -15.18 -1.98 -15.04
C ALA A 59 -14.08 -2.00 -13.98
N LYS A 60 -12.90 -2.50 -14.31
CA LYS A 60 -11.74 -2.53 -13.39
C LYS A 60 -11.30 -1.12 -13.00
N VAL A 61 -11.23 -0.20 -13.95
CA VAL A 61 -10.84 1.19 -13.70
C VAL A 61 -11.86 1.88 -12.81
N GLU A 62 -13.16 1.70 -13.06
CA GLU A 62 -14.21 2.29 -12.23
C GLU A 62 -14.20 1.73 -10.80
N GLU A 63 -13.93 0.45 -10.65
CA GLU A 63 -13.75 -0.19 -9.34
C GLU A 63 -12.57 0.41 -8.59
N GLU A 64 -11.43 0.57 -9.26
CA GLU A 64 -10.23 1.15 -8.66
C GLU A 64 -10.42 2.62 -8.30
N ILE A 65 -11.10 3.40 -9.13
CA ILE A 65 -11.46 4.79 -8.83
C ILE A 65 -12.32 4.85 -7.56
N SER A 66 -13.30 3.99 -7.45
CA SER A 66 -14.16 3.91 -6.26
C SER A 66 -13.37 3.56 -5.00
N ARG A 67 -12.47 2.58 -5.12
CA ARG A 67 -11.60 2.15 -4.02
C ARG A 67 -10.71 3.29 -3.54
N LEU A 68 -9.98 3.94 -4.45
CA LEU A 68 -9.08 5.04 -4.12
C LEU A 68 -9.84 6.25 -3.56
N THR A 69 -10.98 6.57 -4.12
CA THR A 69 -11.83 7.65 -3.63
C THR A 69 -12.25 7.39 -2.18
N ASN A 70 -12.67 6.15 -1.88
CA ASN A 70 -13.07 5.78 -0.54
C ASN A 70 -11.88 5.80 0.44
N VAL A 71 -10.73 5.27 0.04
CA VAL A 71 -9.50 5.29 0.85
C VAL A 71 -9.12 6.73 1.21
N LEU A 72 -9.09 7.63 0.22
CA LEU A 72 -8.72 9.03 0.43
C LEU A 72 -9.75 9.77 1.30
N ARG A 73 -11.02 9.43 1.18
CA ARG A 73 -12.09 10.03 1.98
C ARG A 73 -12.03 9.62 3.45
N THR A 74 -11.67 8.37 3.73
CA THR A 74 -11.73 7.79 5.07
C THR A 74 -10.39 7.72 5.77
N ALA A 75 -9.28 7.94 5.05
CA ALA A 75 -7.94 7.84 5.61
C ALA A 75 -7.65 8.96 6.62
N ILE A 76 -6.91 8.57 7.64
CA ILE A 76 -6.30 9.53 8.57
C ILE A 76 -4.89 9.77 8.11
N VAL A 77 -4.55 11.01 7.82
CA VAL A 77 -3.21 11.39 7.34
C VAL A 77 -2.36 11.80 8.55
N VAL A 78 -1.23 11.14 8.70
CA VAL A 78 -0.24 11.49 9.74
C VAL A 78 0.79 12.43 9.12
N ALA A 79 0.93 13.62 9.70
CA ALA A 79 1.94 14.58 9.27
C ALA A 79 3.33 14.10 9.69
N ASP A 80 4.35 14.37 8.86
CA ASP A 80 5.73 13.98 9.15
C ASP A 80 6.21 14.53 10.52
N SER A 81 5.77 15.73 10.87
CA SER A 81 6.10 16.35 12.15
C SER A 81 5.53 15.62 13.37
N ASP A 82 4.47 14.83 13.20
CA ASP A 82 3.81 14.06 14.26
C ASP A 82 4.36 12.64 14.38
N ILE A 83 5.30 12.25 13.52
CA ILE A 83 5.92 10.93 13.54
C ILE A 83 7.05 10.93 14.55
N SER A 84 6.84 10.20 15.66
CA SER A 84 7.86 9.97 16.67
C SER A 84 8.77 8.80 16.26
N THR A 85 10.05 8.89 16.61
CA THR A 85 11.01 7.80 16.45
C THR A 85 11.23 7.01 17.74
N ASP A 86 10.43 7.26 18.77
CA ASP A 86 10.51 6.52 20.05
C ASP A 86 10.01 5.08 19.89
N LYS A 87 9.07 4.88 19.00
CA LYS A 87 8.48 3.57 18.70
C LYS A 87 8.32 3.39 17.20
N VAL A 88 8.32 2.15 16.76
CA VAL A 88 7.99 1.82 15.38
C VAL A 88 6.52 2.17 15.11
N SER A 89 6.29 3.00 14.12
CA SER A 89 4.95 3.43 13.69
C SER A 89 4.92 3.68 12.19
N ILE A 90 3.74 3.92 11.64
CA ILE A 90 3.60 4.30 10.23
C ILE A 90 4.41 5.57 9.99
N GLY A 91 5.23 5.56 8.94
CA GLY A 91 6.10 6.66 8.57
C GLY A 91 7.52 6.55 9.11
N THR A 92 7.80 5.56 9.99
CA THR A 92 9.17 5.31 10.46
C THR A 92 9.85 4.25 9.61
N THR A 93 11.19 4.33 9.55
CA THR A 93 12.05 3.27 9.04
C THR A 93 12.76 2.62 10.22
N VAL A 94 12.75 1.31 10.26
CA VAL A 94 13.35 0.55 11.35
C VAL A 94 14.47 -0.33 10.83
N LYS A 95 15.64 -0.23 11.46
CA LYS A 95 16.77 -1.11 11.20
C LYS A 95 16.72 -2.26 12.18
N VAL A 96 16.68 -3.47 11.68
CA VAL A 96 16.58 -4.68 12.48
C VAL A 96 17.68 -5.68 12.13
N GLU A 97 18.04 -6.51 13.10
CA GLU A 97 18.94 -7.63 12.93
C GLU A 97 18.15 -8.93 13.07
N ASN A 98 18.26 -9.79 12.06
CA ASN A 98 17.75 -11.16 12.17
C ASN A 98 18.72 -11.95 13.04
N LEU A 99 18.33 -12.30 14.26
CA LEU A 99 19.20 -12.95 15.24
C LEU A 99 19.63 -14.35 14.82
N LYS A 100 18.90 -15.00 13.91
CA LYS A 100 19.24 -16.32 13.41
C LYS A 100 20.33 -16.28 12.35
N THR A 101 20.28 -15.30 11.45
CA THR A 101 21.20 -15.18 10.31
C THR A 101 22.25 -14.10 10.47
N GLY A 102 22.06 -13.16 11.39
CA GLY A 102 22.90 -11.98 11.56
C GLY A 102 22.69 -10.91 10.49
N ALA A 103 21.72 -11.08 9.59
CA ALA A 103 21.44 -10.13 8.53
C ALA A 103 20.82 -8.84 9.08
N LEU A 104 21.29 -7.70 8.56
CA LEU A 104 20.75 -6.39 8.88
C LEU A 104 19.81 -5.96 7.75
N VAL A 105 18.61 -5.54 8.10
CA VAL A 105 17.59 -5.12 7.14
C VAL A 105 16.90 -3.85 7.62
N GLU A 106 16.61 -2.94 6.71
CA GLU A 106 15.82 -1.76 6.98
C GLU A 106 14.43 -1.92 6.36
N TYR A 107 13.39 -1.68 7.17
CA TYR A 107 12.01 -1.71 6.72
C TYR A 107 11.36 -0.36 6.96
N SER A 108 10.70 0.17 5.94
CA SER A 108 9.84 1.34 6.08
C SER A 108 8.41 0.87 6.38
N ILE A 109 7.83 1.36 7.45
CA ILE A 109 6.49 0.98 7.87
C ILE A 109 5.48 1.92 7.22
N VAL A 110 4.59 1.36 6.42
CA VAL A 110 3.65 2.12 5.59
C VAL A 110 2.23 1.57 5.72
N GLY A 111 1.25 2.29 5.19
CA GLY A 111 -0.10 1.78 5.05
C GLY A 111 -0.19 0.67 4.01
N ALA A 112 -1.27 -0.11 4.03
CA ALA A 112 -1.44 -1.28 3.15
C ALA A 112 -1.32 -0.92 1.66
N ASP A 113 -1.84 0.24 1.25
CA ASP A 113 -1.79 0.69 -0.14
C ASP A 113 -0.42 1.18 -0.59
N GLU A 114 0.49 1.43 0.33
CA GLU A 114 1.85 1.90 0.05
C GLU A 114 2.88 0.76 0.06
N ALA A 115 2.48 -0.44 0.43
CA ALA A 115 3.41 -1.57 0.58
C ALA A 115 4.09 -1.92 -0.75
N ASP A 116 5.41 -2.04 -0.70
CA ASP A 116 6.24 -2.42 -1.84
C ASP A 116 7.42 -3.27 -1.33
N PRO A 117 7.34 -4.60 -1.46
CA PRO A 117 8.41 -5.49 -0.99
C PRO A 117 9.77 -5.20 -1.61
N TYR A 118 9.82 -4.76 -2.87
CA TYR A 118 11.06 -4.46 -3.57
C TYR A 118 11.74 -3.20 -3.01
N ALA A 119 10.95 -2.22 -2.55
CA ALA A 119 11.45 -1.03 -1.88
C ALA A 119 11.56 -1.20 -0.36
N ARG A 120 11.32 -2.40 0.16
CA ARG A 120 11.29 -2.74 1.59
C ARG A 120 10.30 -1.89 2.39
N LYS A 121 9.20 -1.53 1.76
CA LYS A 121 8.06 -0.87 2.38
C LYS A 121 7.07 -1.93 2.78
N ILE A 122 6.92 -2.15 4.09
CA ILE A 122 6.04 -3.17 4.61
C ILE A 122 4.83 -2.55 5.30
N SER A 123 3.70 -3.19 5.10
CA SER A 123 2.43 -2.78 5.69
C SER A 123 2.37 -3.15 7.18
N THR A 124 1.67 -2.34 7.95
CA THR A 124 1.32 -2.66 9.35
C THR A 124 0.45 -3.92 9.45
N GLU A 125 -0.16 -4.35 8.35
CA GLU A 125 -0.97 -5.57 8.28
C GLU A 125 -0.14 -6.82 7.96
N SER A 126 1.10 -6.64 7.47
CA SER A 126 2.00 -7.77 7.22
C SER A 126 2.51 -8.37 8.53
N PRO A 127 2.90 -9.67 8.55
CA PRO A 127 3.42 -10.30 9.76
C PRO A 127 4.59 -9.55 10.39
N ILE A 128 5.56 -9.14 9.58
CA ILE A 128 6.74 -8.39 10.07
C ILE A 128 6.34 -7.00 10.54
N GLY A 129 5.54 -6.29 9.73
CA GLY A 129 5.09 -4.93 10.07
C GLY A 129 4.24 -4.91 11.35
N ALA A 130 3.31 -5.85 11.48
CA ALA A 130 2.49 -5.97 12.69
C ALA A 130 3.33 -6.33 13.92
N GLY A 131 4.33 -7.20 13.74
CA GLY A 131 5.22 -7.59 14.83
C GLY A 131 6.15 -6.47 15.31
N LEU A 132 6.60 -5.63 14.40
CA LEU A 132 7.49 -4.50 14.71
C LEU A 132 6.72 -3.28 15.23
N LEU A 133 5.44 -3.14 14.92
CA LEU A 133 4.66 -1.97 15.31
C LEU A 133 4.65 -1.79 16.83
N GLY A 134 5.02 -0.59 17.29
CA GLY A 134 5.10 -0.28 18.71
C GLY A 134 6.39 -0.70 19.40
N ALA A 135 7.30 -1.36 18.70
CA ALA A 135 8.58 -1.77 19.26
C ALA A 135 9.52 -0.57 19.49
N THR A 136 10.39 -0.70 20.47
CA THR A 136 11.39 0.31 20.81
C THR A 136 12.80 -0.19 20.49
N VAL A 137 13.76 0.74 20.39
CA VAL A 137 15.18 0.37 20.16
C VAL A 137 15.66 -0.57 21.26
N GLY A 138 16.34 -1.63 20.86
CA GLY A 138 16.86 -2.68 21.76
C GLY A 138 15.88 -3.82 22.03
N GLN A 139 14.61 -3.67 21.65
CA GLN A 139 13.60 -4.70 21.81
C GLN A 139 13.77 -5.79 20.74
N THR A 140 13.59 -7.05 21.15
CA THR A 140 13.52 -8.18 20.22
C THR A 140 12.06 -8.60 20.07
N VAL A 141 11.62 -8.74 18.83
CA VAL A 141 10.26 -9.22 18.51
C VAL A 141 10.35 -10.54 17.77
N SER A 142 9.46 -11.47 18.11
CA SER A 142 9.33 -12.74 17.40
C SER A 142 8.16 -12.64 16.43
N VAL A 143 8.41 -12.95 15.18
CA VAL A 143 7.42 -12.82 14.09
C VAL A 143 7.21 -14.17 13.43
N ASP A 144 5.96 -14.60 13.33
CA ASP A 144 5.58 -15.80 12.61
C ASP A 144 5.41 -15.50 11.14
N VAL A 145 6.21 -16.13 10.30
CA VAL A 145 6.13 -16.05 8.83
C VAL A 145 5.94 -17.46 8.26
N PRO A 146 5.54 -17.63 6.99
CA PRO A 146 5.31 -18.95 6.41
C PRO A 146 6.50 -19.90 6.53
N ALA A 147 7.71 -19.37 6.54
CA ALA A 147 8.94 -20.16 6.69
C ALA A 147 9.28 -20.55 8.15
N GLY A 148 8.52 -20.08 9.13
CA GLY A 148 8.74 -20.31 10.56
C GLY A 148 8.77 -19.02 11.37
N THR A 149 9.28 -19.10 12.59
CA THR A 149 9.41 -17.93 13.46
C THR A 149 10.77 -17.29 13.26
N ILE A 150 10.80 -15.96 13.10
CA ILE A 150 12.03 -15.17 13.06
C ILE A 150 12.09 -14.19 14.23
N ASP A 151 13.27 -14.02 14.80
CA ASP A 151 13.52 -13.06 15.87
C ASP A 151 14.26 -11.87 15.29
N LEU A 152 13.69 -10.68 15.46
CA LEU A 152 14.23 -9.43 14.97
C LEU A 152 14.53 -8.50 16.14
N LYS A 153 15.76 -8.03 16.21
CA LYS A 153 16.17 -7.04 17.20
C LYS A 153 16.14 -5.65 16.57
N VAL A 154 15.41 -4.74 17.18
CA VAL A 154 15.35 -3.35 16.73
C VAL A 154 16.63 -2.63 17.12
N LEU A 155 17.39 -2.18 16.12
CA LEU A 155 18.66 -1.48 16.32
C LEU A 155 18.49 0.05 16.25
N GLU A 156 17.68 0.54 15.34
CA GLU A 156 17.51 1.97 15.10
C GLU A 156 16.13 2.25 14.53
N ILE A 157 15.54 3.37 14.93
CA ILE A 157 14.26 3.87 14.40
C ILE A 157 14.51 5.29 13.93
N PHE A 158 14.16 5.58 12.66
CA PHE A 158 14.31 6.92 12.08
C PHE A 158 13.17 7.21 11.09
N ARG A 159 13.06 8.48 10.66
CA ARG A 159 12.05 8.90 9.67
C ARG A 159 12.58 8.84 8.26
#